data_9fdb6ec7e614dfbedb604dbe9263ccb3
#
_entry.id   9fdb6ec7e614dfbedb604dbe9263ccb3
#
_cell.length_a   1.000
_cell.length_b   1.000
_cell.length_c   1.000
_cell.angle_alpha   90.00
_cell.angle_beta   90.00
_cell.angle_gamma   90.00
#
_symmetry.space_group_name_H-M   'P 1'
#
loop_
_entity.id
_entity.type
_entity.pdbx_description
1 polymer ?
#
loop_
_entity_poly.entity_id
_entity_poly.type
_entity_poly.pdbx_seq_one_letter_code
_entity_poly.pdbx_strand_id
1 'polypeptide(L)'
;MNSVRTGVAVIGAGQAGLSAAYHLQRRGLDHVVFDAEEGPGGAWRHRWKSLRMATVNGISDLPGIAKPAVDPREPSSEFLTRYFGAYEDELGLAVRRPVKVRAVSREDSDPAGRLLVSTSDGDWSVKAVINATGTWTRPFWPIYPGQSTFRGRQLHVADYVAAEEFAGKHVVVVGGGISAVGLLDEISRVTSTSWFTRREPAWRDDAFDSRAGHDAVALVEERVRKGLPPQSVVSVTGLIWTPALRAAAARGALDRQPMFTAIEPDGVRLADGRFLKADVILWATGFRAELEHLAPLHLRGPGGGIAMDGTRVAAEPRVHLVGYGPSSSTIGANRAGRAAVAAILQLPGVAPAAEPVTWG
;
A
#
# COMPACT_ATOMS: atom_id res chain seq x y z
N MET A 1 -31.75 -0.88 12.75
CA MET A 1 -30.65 -1.50 13.51
C MET A 1 -29.99 -0.39 14.33
N ASN A 2 -29.68 -0.63 15.61
CA ASN A 2 -29.01 0.41 16.41
C ASN A 2 -27.53 0.48 16.01
N SER A 3 -27.11 1.60 15.41
CA SER A 3 -25.69 1.87 15.14
C SER A 3 -24.98 2.35 16.42
N VAL A 4 -23.76 1.91 16.62
CA VAL A 4 -22.88 2.45 17.69
C VAL A 4 -22.39 3.84 17.24
N ARG A 5 -22.45 4.83 18.13
CA ARG A 5 -22.00 6.21 17.82
C ARG A 5 -20.59 6.44 18.35
N THR A 6 -19.74 7.01 17.51
CA THR A 6 -18.38 7.48 17.88
C THR A 6 -18.00 8.73 17.05
N GLY A 7 -16.91 9.37 17.40
CA GLY A 7 -16.40 10.55 16.69
C GLY A 7 -15.80 10.19 15.33
N VAL A 8 -14.81 9.31 15.30
CA VAL A 8 -14.02 8.99 14.11
C VAL A 8 -13.88 7.48 13.92
N ALA A 9 -14.02 6.98 12.70
CA ALA A 9 -13.61 5.63 12.35
C ALA A 9 -12.30 5.66 11.55
N VAL A 10 -11.32 4.87 11.99
CA VAL A 10 -10.11 4.56 11.23
C VAL A 10 -10.28 3.18 10.60
N ILE A 11 -10.10 3.07 9.28
CA ILE A 11 -10.25 1.82 8.55
C ILE A 11 -8.87 1.33 8.09
N GLY A 12 -8.39 0.25 8.68
CA GLY A 12 -7.05 -0.32 8.51
C GLY A 12 -6.09 0.11 9.61
N ALA A 13 -5.38 -0.85 10.20
CA ALA A 13 -4.39 -0.66 11.27
C ALA A 13 -2.97 -1.01 10.80
N GLY A 14 -2.61 -0.63 9.57
CA GLY A 14 -1.24 -0.56 9.09
C GLY A 14 -0.55 0.74 9.56
N GLN A 15 0.65 1.02 9.06
CA GLN A 15 1.45 2.22 9.38
C GLN A 15 0.63 3.52 9.44
N ALA A 16 -0.20 3.75 8.42
CA ALA A 16 -0.97 4.99 8.31
C ALA A 16 -2.12 5.06 9.32
N GLY A 17 -2.81 3.94 9.53
CA GLY A 17 -3.92 3.86 10.48
C GLY A 17 -3.45 3.95 11.92
N LEU A 18 -2.37 3.28 12.29
CA LEU A 18 -1.78 3.38 13.62
C LEU A 18 -1.28 4.80 13.92
N SER A 19 -0.67 5.46 12.94
CA SER A 19 -0.30 6.88 13.07
C SER A 19 -1.51 7.77 13.31
N ALA A 20 -2.61 7.56 12.57
CA ALA A 20 -3.85 8.31 12.78
C ALA A 20 -4.46 8.04 14.16
N ALA A 21 -4.54 6.77 14.57
CA ALA A 21 -5.07 6.36 15.88
C ALA A 21 -4.30 7.01 17.04
N TYR A 22 -2.97 7.00 16.97
CA TYR A 22 -2.12 7.70 17.93
C TYR A 22 -2.49 9.18 18.07
N HIS A 23 -2.64 9.89 16.95
CA HIS A 23 -2.96 11.31 17.00
C HIS A 23 -4.39 11.58 17.46
N LEU A 24 -5.36 10.69 17.15
CA LEU A 24 -6.73 10.77 17.68
C LEU A 24 -6.73 10.62 19.19
N GLN A 25 -6.05 9.58 19.71
CA GLN A 25 -5.93 9.30 21.14
C GLN A 25 -5.27 10.48 21.87
N ARG A 26 -4.15 11.00 21.36
CA ARG A 26 -3.46 12.17 21.95
C ARG A 26 -4.29 13.45 21.97
N ARG A 27 -5.29 13.56 21.12
CA ARG A 27 -6.21 14.70 21.07
C ARG A 27 -7.51 14.45 21.84
N GLY A 28 -7.62 13.31 22.53
CA GLY A 28 -8.82 12.93 23.27
C GLY A 28 -10.05 12.77 22.37
N LEU A 29 -9.87 12.48 21.09
CA LEU A 29 -10.99 12.27 20.17
C LEU A 29 -11.52 10.84 20.31
N ASP A 30 -12.83 10.73 20.54
CA ASP A 30 -13.52 9.45 20.54
C ASP A 30 -13.41 8.81 19.16
N HIS A 31 -12.89 7.59 19.09
CA HIS A 31 -12.62 6.91 17.84
C HIS A 31 -12.67 5.39 17.97
N VAL A 32 -12.80 4.73 16.83
CA VAL A 32 -12.68 3.29 16.68
C VAL A 32 -11.71 2.97 15.54
N VAL A 33 -10.93 1.91 15.67
CA VAL A 33 -10.04 1.41 14.64
C VAL A 33 -10.51 0.02 14.20
N PHE A 34 -10.77 -0.15 12.92
CA PHE A 34 -11.14 -1.44 12.32
C PHE A 34 -10.00 -1.99 11.47
N ASP A 35 -9.72 -3.27 11.62
CA ASP A 35 -8.80 -3.97 10.73
C ASP A 35 -9.39 -5.33 10.33
N ALA A 36 -9.34 -5.62 9.05
CA ALA A 36 -9.84 -6.88 8.50
C ALA A 36 -8.90 -8.06 8.73
N GLU A 37 -7.65 -7.79 9.12
CA GLU A 37 -6.64 -8.82 9.41
C GLU A 37 -6.88 -9.45 10.78
N GLU A 38 -6.36 -10.65 10.97
CA GLU A 38 -6.45 -11.36 12.26
C GLU A 38 -5.43 -10.85 13.30
N GLY A 39 -4.43 -10.09 12.88
CA GLY A 39 -3.37 -9.60 13.76
C GLY A 39 -2.64 -8.38 13.19
N PRO A 40 -1.71 -7.79 13.96
CA PRO A 40 -0.99 -6.58 13.59
C PRO A 40 -0.05 -6.78 12.40
N GLY A 41 0.51 -5.68 11.88
CA GLY A 41 1.52 -5.69 10.82
C GLY A 41 1.04 -5.13 9.48
N GLY A 42 -0.28 -5.01 9.25
CA GLY A 42 -0.85 -4.54 7.99
C GLY A 42 -0.26 -5.29 6.79
N ALA A 43 0.09 -4.59 5.71
CA ALA A 43 0.67 -5.20 4.51
C ALA A 43 2.02 -5.90 4.75
N TRP A 44 2.73 -5.61 5.84
CA TRP A 44 4.03 -6.21 6.12
C TRP A 44 3.94 -7.68 6.53
N ARG A 45 2.90 -8.08 7.24
CA ARG A 45 2.70 -9.47 7.67
C ARG A 45 2.62 -10.47 6.52
N HIS A 46 2.27 -9.99 5.32
CA HIS A 46 2.12 -10.81 4.11
C HIS A 46 3.37 -10.82 3.21
N ARG A 47 4.44 -10.14 3.60
CA ARG A 47 5.67 -10.12 2.80
C ARG A 47 6.39 -11.45 2.90
N TRP A 48 7.04 -11.85 1.82
CA TRP A 48 7.85 -13.07 1.76
C TRP A 48 9.06 -12.98 2.69
N LYS A 49 9.47 -14.11 3.24
CA LYS A 49 10.48 -14.16 4.32
C LYS A 49 11.89 -13.77 3.88
N SER A 50 12.22 -13.90 2.59
CA SER A 50 13.53 -13.45 2.07
C SER A 50 13.63 -11.93 1.98
N LEU A 51 12.53 -11.18 2.08
CA LEU A 51 12.57 -9.73 2.19
C LEU A 51 13.07 -9.32 3.59
N ARG A 52 14.38 -9.06 3.69
CA ARG A 52 15.07 -8.73 4.94
C ARG A 52 15.01 -7.25 5.24
N MET A 53 15.15 -6.89 6.53
CA MET A 53 15.20 -5.49 6.95
C MET A 53 16.33 -4.70 6.29
N ALA A 54 17.45 -5.35 5.93
CA ALA A 54 18.55 -4.74 5.16
C ALA A 54 18.13 -4.27 3.75
N THR A 55 17.12 -4.89 3.15
CA THR A 55 16.70 -4.63 1.75
C THR A 55 15.40 -3.85 1.64
N VAL A 56 14.75 -3.59 2.76
CA VAL A 56 13.55 -2.76 2.79
C VAL A 56 13.93 -1.28 2.70
N ASN A 57 13.30 -0.54 1.80
CA ASN A 57 13.44 0.91 1.74
C ASN A 57 12.93 1.53 3.03
N GLY A 58 13.78 2.26 3.72
CA GLY A 58 13.65 2.89 5.02
C GLY A 58 12.25 2.90 5.66
N ILE A 59 12.11 2.24 6.81
CA ILE A 59 10.90 2.26 7.62
C ILE A 59 11.05 3.34 8.68
N SER A 60 10.17 4.33 8.62
CA SER A 60 10.08 5.38 9.65
C SER A 60 9.41 4.84 10.91
N ASP A 61 9.88 5.32 12.06
CA ASP A 61 9.25 5.04 13.34
C ASP A 61 7.79 5.49 13.33
N LEU A 62 6.92 4.75 14.01
CA LEU A 62 5.58 5.22 14.31
C LEU A 62 5.66 6.39 15.30
N PRO A 63 4.69 7.32 15.29
CA PRO A 63 4.76 8.48 16.17
C PRO A 63 4.67 8.08 17.64
N GLY A 64 5.53 8.66 18.47
CA GLY A 64 5.53 8.47 19.93
C GLY A 64 6.43 7.35 20.42
N ILE A 65 6.64 6.28 19.65
CA ILE A 65 7.48 5.14 20.06
C ILE A 65 8.45 4.81 18.93
N ALA A 66 9.74 4.86 19.23
CA ALA A 66 10.78 4.45 18.28
C ALA A 66 10.73 2.93 18.06
N LYS A 67 11.01 2.49 16.84
CA LYS A 67 11.18 1.05 16.58
C LYS A 67 12.40 0.51 17.34
N PRO A 68 12.35 -0.75 17.78
CA PRO A 68 13.49 -1.39 18.42
C PRO A 68 14.69 -1.50 17.48
N ALA A 69 15.85 -1.87 18.04
CA ALA A 69 17.04 -2.15 17.24
C ALA A 69 16.73 -3.21 16.17
N VAL A 70 17.19 -2.95 14.95
CA VAL A 70 16.89 -3.76 13.76
C VAL A 70 18.06 -4.72 13.51
N ASP A 71 17.81 -6.04 13.49
CA ASP A 71 18.72 -6.99 12.85
C ASP A 71 18.51 -6.90 11.32
N PRO A 72 19.54 -6.49 10.54
CA PRO A 72 19.41 -6.40 9.08
C PRO A 72 19.01 -7.72 8.41
N ARG A 73 19.28 -8.86 9.04
CA ARG A 73 18.98 -10.21 8.51
C ARG A 73 17.59 -10.69 8.83
N GLU A 74 16.88 -10.03 9.75
CA GLU A 74 15.53 -10.44 10.14
C GLU A 74 14.54 -10.26 8.99
N PRO A 75 13.60 -11.20 8.76
CA PRO A 75 12.51 -11.01 7.82
C PRO A 75 11.68 -9.76 8.18
N SER A 76 11.43 -8.90 7.19
CA SER A 76 10.66 -7.67 7.41
C SER A 76 9.22 -7.96 7.88
N SER A 77 8.64 -9.07 7.45
CA SER A 77 7.32 -9.51 7.90
C SER A 77 7.28 -9.85 9.39
N GLU A 78 8.33 -10.45 9.93
CA GLU A 78 8.41 -10.81 11.35
C GLU A 78 8.69 -9.59 12.23
N PHE A 79 9.71 -8.79 11.86
CA PHE A 79 10.08 -7.58 12.59
C PHE A 79 8.92 -6.57 12.67
N LEU A 80 8.32 -6.23 11.54
CA LEU A 80 7.30 -5.19 11.49
C LEU A 80 5.96 -5.63 12.08
N THR A 81 5.62 -6.92 11.98
CA THR A 81 4.44 -7.46 12.67
C THR A 81 4.59 -7.36 14.18
N ARG A 82 5.77 -7.73 14.70
CA ARG A 82 6.08 -7.62 16.15
C ARG A 82 6.12 -6.16 16.61
N TYR A 83 6.75 -5.27 15.83
CA TYR A 83 6.83 -3.85 16.16
C TYR A 83 5.45 -3.19 16.21
N PHE A 84 4.57 -3.46 15.23
CA PHE A 84 3.23 -2.87 15.21
C PHE A 84 2.36 -3.43 16.33
N GLY A 85 2.47 -4.72 16.66
CA GLY A 85 1.77 -5.31 17.80
C GLY A 85 2.20 -4.69 19.12
N ALA A 86 3.51 -4.58 19.36
CA ALA A 86 4.03 -3.93 20.55
C ALA A 86 3.59 -2.45 20.66
N TYR A 87 3.53 -1.75 19.51
CA TYR A 87 3.05 -0.38 19.46
C TYR A 87 1.57 -0.24 19.86
N GLU A 88 0.73 -1.17 19.39
CA GLU A 88 -0.68 -1.20 19.76
C GLU A 88 -0.87 -1.45 21.27
N ASP A 89 -0.13 -2.43 21.78
CA ASP A 89 -0.19 -2.82 23.19
C ASP A 89 0.30 -1.69 24.12
N GLU A 90 1.46 -1.10 23.82
CA GLU A 90 2.07 -0.06 24.66
C GLU A 90 1.23 1.22 24.73
N LEU A 91 0.53 1.54 23.63
CA LEU A 91 -0.36 2.71 23.58
C LEU A 91 -1.81 2.38 23.95
N GLY A 92 -2.14 1.12 24.18
CA GLY A 92 -3.51 0.69 24.45
C GLY A 92 -4.47 1.01 23.31
N LEU A 93 -4.00 0.92 22.04
CA LEU A 93 -4.85 1.16 20.88
C LEU A 93 -5.84 0.00 20.70
N ALA A 94 -7.10 0.24 20.97
CA ALA A 94 -8.16 -0.77 20.86
C ALA A 94 -8.53 -1.01 19.39
N VAL A 95 -7.71 -1.79 18.67
CA VAL A 95 -7.99 -2.19 17.29
C VAL A 95 -8.96 -3.37 17.27
N ARG A 96 -10.10 -3.20 16.60
CA ARG A 96 -11.09 -4.25 16.43
C ARG A 96 -10.70 -5.16 15.27
N ARG A 97 -10.40 -6.42 15.56
CA ARG A 97 -9.97 -7.47 14.62
C ARG A 97 -10.65 -8.81 14.87
N PRO A 98 -10.89 -9.62 13.86
CA PRO A 98 -10.97 -9.23 12.45
C PRO A 98 -12.32 -8.54 12.16
N VAL A 99 -12.29 -7.29 11.74
CA VAL A 99 -13.50 -6.54 11.39
C VAL A 99 -13.35 -5.91 10.02
N LYS A 100 -14.07 -6.43 9.04
CA LYS A 100 -14.08 -5.90 7.67
C LYS A 100 -15.13 -4.81 7.52
N VAL A 101 -14.71 -3.61 7.13
CA VAL A 101 -15.63 -2.55 6.68
C VAL A 101 -16.13 -2.90 5.28
N ARG A 102 -17.45 -2.95 5.10
CA ARG A 102 -18.13 -3.33 3.86
C ARG A 102 -18.55 -2.12 3.04
N ALA A 103 -19.02 -1.07 3.72
CA ALA A 103 -19.48 0.14 3.08
C ALA A 103 -19.38 1.34 4.02
N VAL A 104 -19.14 2.51 3.42
CA VAL A 104 -19.31 3.82 4.05
C VAL A 104 -20.29 4.61 3.23
N SER A 105 -21.35 5.11 3.86
CA SER A 105 -22.38 5.93 3.22
C SER A 105 -22.73 7.15 4.07
N ARG A 106 -23.45 8.10 3.50
CA ARG A 106 -24.07 9.16 4.30
C ARG A 106 -25.24 8.59 5.09
N GLU A 107 -25.34 8.94 6.37
CA GLU A 107 -26.46 8.48 7.22
C GLU A 107 -27.77 9.18 6.81
N ASP A 108 -27.65 10.43 6.35
CA ASP A 108 -28.75 11.27 5.87
C ASP A 108 -28.28 12.21 4.75
N SER A 109 -29.12 13.13 4.32
CA SER A 109 -28.84 14.14 3.29
C SER A 109 -28.12 15.40 3.80
N ASP A 110 -27.91 15.53 5.11
CA ASP A 110 -27.20 16.66 5.70
C ASP A 110 -25.68 16.56 5.40
N PRO A 111 -25.08 17.49 4.67
CA PRO A 111 -23.64 17.50 4.43
C PRO A 111 -22.80 17.59 5.72
N ALA A 112 -23.33 18.16 6.79
CA ALA A 112 -22.70 18.23 8.11
C ALA A 112 -23.12 17.05 9.02
N GLY A 113 -24.00 16.17 8.56
CA GLY A 113 -24.51 14.99 9.27
C GLY A 113 -23.44 13.98 9.59
N ARG A 114 -23.82 12.73 9.70
CA ARG A 114 -22.91 11.63 10.05
C ARG A 114 -22.73 10.68 8.85
N LEU A 115 -21.68 9.88 8.93
CA LEU A 115 -21.45 8.78 8.02
C LEU A 115 -21.80 7.47 8.72
N LEU A 116 -22.39 6.55 7.97
CA LEU A 116 -22.65 5.18 8.40
C LEU A 116 -21.52 4.28 7.88
N VAL A 117 -20.82 3.61 8.80
CA VAL A 117 -19.79 2.62 8.51
C VAL A 117 -20.36 1.25 8.79
N SER A 118 -20.69 0.50 7.73
CA SER A 118 -21.18 -0.87 7.82
C SER A 118 -20.04 -1.85 7.86
N THR A 119 -19.97 -2.68 8.91
CA THR A 119 -18.88 -3.63 9.13
C THR A 119 -19.38 -5.08 9.19
N SER A 120 -18.48 -6.03 9.32
CA SER A 120 -18.81 -7.43 9.61
C SER A 120 -19.32 -7.63 11.05
N ASP A 121 -19.14 -6.64 11.93
CA ASP A 121 -19.46 -6.67 13.36
C ASP A 121 -20.48 -5.57 13.75
N GLY A 122 -21.37 -5.20 12.82
CA GLY A 122 -22.40 -4.20 13.04
C GLY A 122 -22.11 -2.84 12.41
N ASP A 123 -23.03 -1.90 12.61
CA ASP A 123 -23.01 -0.58 12.00
C ASP A 123 -22.56 0.50 12.98
N TRP A 124 -21.80 1.46 12.47
CA TRP A 124 -21.25 2.58 13.24
C TRP A 124 -21.61 3.92 12.61
N SER A 125 -22.14 4.83 13.42
CA SER A 125 -22.43 6.19 13.03
C SER A 125 -21.27 7.09 13.48
N VAL A 126 -20.59 7.74 12.53
CA VAL A 126 -19.35 8.49 12.79
C VAL A 126 -19.39 9.91 12.19
N LYS A 127 -18.65 10.85 12.76
CA LYS A 127 -18.50 12.21 12.22
C LYS A 127 -17.50 12.28 11.07
N ALA A 128 -16.45 11.44 11.12
CA ALA A 128 -15.44 11.39 10.09
C ALA A 128 -14.88 9.97 9.91
N VAL A 129 -14.29 9.73 8.75
CA VAL A 129 -13.61 8.48 8.40
C VAL A 129 -12.18 8.78 7.97
N ILE A 130 -11.21 8.06 8.53
CA ILE A 130 -9.84 8.02 8.05
C ILE A 130 -9.63 6.65 7.38
N ASN A 131 -9.58 6.64 6.06
CA ASN A 131 -9.30 5.43 5.29
C ASN A 131 -7.80 5.19 5.19
N ALA A 132 -7.32 4.10 5.78
CA ALA A 132 -5.92 3.68 5.85
C ALA A 132 -5.72 2.23 5.32
N THR A 133 -6.60 1.77 4.44
CA THR A 133 -6.67 0.37 3.97
C THR A 133 -5.52 -0.05 3.05
N GLY A 134 -4.70 0.93 2.60
CA GLY A 134 -3.55 0.65 1.75
C GLY A 134 -3.92 0.05 0.40
N THR A 135 -3.09 -0.88 -0.06
CA THR A 135 -3.18 -1.42 -1.42
C THR A 135 -3.04 -2.94 -1.50
N TRP A 136 -2.57 -3.61 -0.45
CA TRP A 136 -2.13 -5.01 -0.49
C TRP A 136 -3.19 -5.99 -0.97
N THR A 137 -4.44 -5.79 -0.59
CA THR A 137 -5.59 -6.62 -0.95
C THR A 137 -6.08 -6.43 -2.39
N ARG A 138 -5.46 -5.51 -3.14
CA ARG A 138 -5.83 -5.18 -4.54
C ARG A 138 -4.65 -5.32 -5.50
N PRO A 139 -4.07 -6.52 -5.69
CA PRO A 139 -3.04 -6.76 -6.68
C PRO A 139 -3.57 -6.42 -8.09
N PHE A 140 -2.74 -5.77 -8.89
CA PHE A 140 -3.12 -5.42 -10.27
C PHE A 140 -2.69 -6.52 -11.24
N TRP A 141 -3.66 -7.21 -11.79
CA TRP A 141 -3.50 -8.20 -12.85
C TRP A 141 -3.78 -7.56 -14.21
N PRO A 142 -2.78 -7.39 -15.08
CA PRO A 142 -3.04 -6.98 -16.45
C PRO A 142 -3.68 -8.11 -17.25
N ILE A 143 -4.39 -7.76 -18.32
CA ILE A 143 -5.03 -8.72 -19.21
C ILE A 143 -4.28 -8.72 -20.54
N TYR A 144 -3.90 -9.91 -21.00
CA TYR A 144 -3.25 -10.14 -22.29
C TYR A 144 -4.00 -11.17 -23.12
N PRO A 145 -3.97 -11.05 -24.47
CA PRO A 145 -4.51 -12.08 -25.36
C PRO A 145 -3.96 -13.46 -25.01
N GLY A 146 -4.81 -14.46 -24.93
CA GLY A 146 -4.44 -15.84 -24.64
C GLY A 146 -4.07 -16.16 -23.18
N GLN A 147 -4.15 -15.22 -22.27
CA GLN A 147 -3.72 -15.39 -20.87
C GLN A 147 -4.36 -16.61 -20.17
N SER A 148 -5.65 -16.89 -20.46
CA SER A 148 -6.37 -18.02 -19.88
C SER A 148 -5.95 -19.38 -20.46
N THR A 149 -5.22 -19.42 -21.57
CA THR A 149 -4.74 -20.65 -22.20
C THR A 149 -3.39 -21.12 -21.66
N PHE A 150 -2.71 -20.30 -20.86
CA PHE A 150 -1.40 -20.62 -20.31
C PHE A 150 -1.48 -21.81 -19.36
N ARG A 151 -0.71 -22.84 -19.65
CA ARG A 151 -0.66 -24.09 -18.88
C ARG A 151 0.31 -24.06 -17.71
N GLY A 152 1.23 -23.08 -17.71
CA GLY A 152 2.16 -22.82 -16.62
C GLY A 152 1.50 -22.12 -15.43
N ARG A 153 2.30 -21.82 -14.41
CA ARG A 153 1.82 -21.08 -13.22
C ARG A 153 1.82 -19.58 -13.49
N GLN A 154 0.71 -18.92 -13.21
CA GLN A 154 0.65 -17.45 -13.09
C GLN A 154 0.47 -17.09 -11.62
N LEU A 155 1.26 -16.14 -11.13
CA LEU A 155 1.12 -15.60 -9.78
C LEU A 155 1.43 -14.10 -9.75
N HIS A 156 0.82 -13.40 -8.82
CA HIS A 156 1.20 -12.02 -8.51
C HIS A 156 2.30 -12.02 -7.45
N VAL A 157 3.07 -10.93 -7.35
CA VAL A 157 4.09 -10.78 -6.30
C VAL A 157 3.51 -10.88 -4.87
N ALA A 158 2.21 -10.65 -4.71
CA ALA A 158 1.51 -10.86 -3.44
C ALA A 158 1.50 -12.35 -3.00
N ASP A 159 1.59 -13.26 -3.96
CA ASP A 159 1.53 -14.72 -3.74
C ASP A 159 2.93 -15.36 -3.77
N TYR A 160 3.98 -14.54 -3.89
CA TYR A 160 5.35 -15.02 -3.91
C TYR A 160 5.78 -15.48 -2.51
N VAL A 161 6.41 -16.62 -2.42
CA VAL A 161 6.92 -17.21 -1.16
C VAL A 161 8.44 -17.31 -1.15
N ALA A 162 9.04 -18.04 -2.11
CA ALA A 162 10.47 -18.28 -2.17
C ALA A 162 10.93 -18.60 -3.60
N ALA A 163 12.17 -18.27 -3.93
CA ALA A 163 12.76 -18.52 -5.24
C ALA A 163 12.91 -20.02 -5.55
N GLU A 164 13.12 -20.83 -4.54
CA GLU A 164 13.33 -22.28 -4.63
C GLU A 164 12.13 -23.01 -5.27
N GLU A 165 10.92 -22.43 -5.18
CA GLU A 165 9.72 -22.98 -5.84
C GLU A 165 9.83 -23.02 -7.38
N PHE A 166 10.76 -22.25 -7.92
CA PHE A 166 10.96 -22.11 -9.36
C PHE A 166 12.15 -22.88 -9.89
N ALA A 167 12.83 -23.67 -9.07
CA ALA A 167 13.99 -24.46 -9.51
C ALA A 167 13.66 -25.31 -10.74
N GLY A 168 14.51 -25.22 -11.77
CA GLY A 168 14.36 -25.94 -13.04
C GLY A 168 13.26 -25.39 -13.96
N LYS A 169 12.65 -24.25 -13.66
CA LYS A 169 11.60 -23.59 -14.47
C LYS A 169 12.15 -22.31 -15.09
N HIS A 170 11.59 -21.90 -16.25
CA HIS A 170 11.86 -20.58 -16.78
C HIS A 170 10.80 -19.59 -16.31
N VAL A 171 11.23 -18.51 -15.63
CA VAL A 171 10.33 -17.51 -15.02
C VAL A 171 10.33 -16.21 -15.82
N VAL A 172 9.18 -15.84 -16.35
CA VAL A 172 8.93 -14.52 -16.94
C VAL A 172 8.47 -13.59 -15.83
N VAL A 173 9.25 -12.54 -15.54
CA VAL A 173 8.90 -11.51 -14.56
C VAL A 173 8.41 -10.26 -15.27
N VAL A 174 7.21 -9.81 -14.95
CA VAL A 174 6.55 -8.65 -15.57
C VAL A 174 6.44 -7.49 -14.58
N GLY A 175 7.09 -6.38 -14.88
CA GLY A 175 7.01 -5.17 -14.07
C GLY A 175 8.33 -4.39 -14.01
N GLY A 176 8.25 -3.09 -13.78
CA GLY A 176 9.41 -2.18 -13.76
C GLY A 176 9.64 -1.51 -12.40
N GLY A 177 9.12 -2.08 -11.31
CA GLY A 177 9.26 -1.54 -9.96
C GLY A 177 10.30 -2.28 -9.10
N ILE A 178 10.50 -1.79 -7.88
CA ILE A 178 11.47 -2.35 -6.90
C ILE A 178 11.22 -3.84 -6.66
N SER A 179 9.97 -4.27 -6.54
CA SER A 179 9.64 -5.70 -6.34
C SER A 179 10.11 -6.56 -7.52
N ALA A 180 9.93 -6.08 -8.77
CA ALA A 180 10.34 -6.83 -9.95
C ALA A 180 11.85 -7.08 -9.96
N VAL A 181 12.65 -6.01 -9.78
CA VAL A 181 14.12 -6.13 -9.83
C VAL A 181 14.69 -6.88 -8.63
N GLY A 182 14.08 -6.74 -7.45
CA GLY A 182 14.46 -7.52 -6.27
C GLY A 182 14.20 -9.02 -6.46
N LEU A 183 13.05 -9.39 -7.02
CA LEU A 183 12.72 -10.78 -7.30
C LEU A 183 13.53 -11.35 -8.47
N LEU A 184 13.87 -10.54 -9.48
CA LEU A 184 14.80 -10.94 -10.52
C LEU A 184 16.19 -11.27 -9.95
N ASP A 185 16.70 -10.45 -9.03
CA ASP A 185 17.97 -10.76 -8.34
C ASP A 185 17.86 -12.09 -7.57
N GLU A 186 16.78 -12.30 -6.84
CA GLU A 186 16.58 -13.51 -6.02
C GLU A 186 16.39 -14.78 -6.88
N ILE A 187 15.44 -14.74 -7.80
CA ILE A 187 15.06 -15.90 -8.63
C ILE A 187 16.17 -16.29 -9.60
N SER A 188 16.90 -15.31 -10.17
CA SER A 188 18.00 -15.59 -11.11
C SER A 188 19.19 -16.32 -10.50
N ARG A 189 19.25 -16.47 -9.18
CA ARG A 189 20.25 -17.28 -8.47
C ARG A 189 19.88 -18.76 -8.47
N VAL A 190 18.61 -19.06 -8.67
CA VAL A 190 18.04 -20.42 -8.60
C VAL A 190 17.73 -20.97 -9.99
N THR A 191 17.23 -20.11 -10.89
CA THR A 191 16.77 -20.53 -12.20
C THR A 191 16.86 -19.43 -13.25
N SER A 192 16.57 -19.75 -14.52
CA SER A 192 16.56 -18.77 -15.61
C SER A 192 15.37 -17.83 -15.55
N THR A 193 15.60 -16.56 -15.87
CA THR A 193 14.57 -15.52 -15.87
C THR A 193 14.54 -14.72 -17.16
N SER A 194 13.39 -14.14 -17.49
CA SER A 194 13.25 -13.09 -18.50
C SER A 194 12.45 -11.92 -17.95
N TRP A 195 12.92 -10.72 -18.21
CA TRP A 195 12.32 -9.51 -17.64
C TRP A 195 11.59 -8.67 -18.69
N PHE A 196 10.30 -8.37 -18.43
CA PHE A 196 9.44 -7.62 -19.33
C PHE A 196 8.85 -6.38 -18.68
N THR A 197 8.90 -5.24 -19.36
CA THR A 197 8.28 -4.01 -18.90
C THR A 197 7.63 -3.23 -20.06
N ARG A 198 6.55 -2.51 -19.77
CA ARG A 198 5.88 -1.63 -20.76
C ARG A 198 6.70 -0.39 -21.09
N ARG A 199 7.45 0.11 -20.12
CA ARG A 199 8.30 1.29 -20.24
C ARG A 199 9.67 0.95 -19.69
N GLU A 200 10.68 1.50 -20.28
CA GLU A 200 12.02 1.38 -19.75
C GLU A 200 12.09 2.02 -18.36
N PRO A 201 12.55 1.29 -17.32
CA PRO A 201 12.75 1.86 -16.01
C PRO A 201 13.88 2.88 -16.03
N ALA A 202 13.68 4.01 -15.37
CA ALA A 202 14.75 4.94 -15.11
C ALA A 202 15.64 4.39 -13.99
N TRP A 203 16.97 4.43 -14.18
CA TRP A 203 17.95 4.03 -13.19
C TRP A 203 18.70 5.23 -12.63
N ARG A 204 19.10 5.15 -11.37
CA ARG A 204 19.87 6.18 -10.67
C ARG A 204 21.03 5.54 -9.90
N ASP A 205 22.18 6.20 -9.93
CA ASP A 205 23.36 5.83 -9.15
C ASP A 205 23.36 6.49 -7.76
N ASP A 206 22.74 7.67 -7.67
CA ASP A 206 22.71 8.44 -6.43
C ASP A 206 21.71 7.91 -5.42
N ALA A 207 22.07 7.93 -4.15
CA ALA A 207 21.13 7.75 -3.06
C ALA A 207 20.00 8.78 -3.20
N PHE A 208 18.79 8.35 -2.85
CA PHE A 208 17.61 9.19 -2.91
C PHE A 208 17.80 10.37 -1.94
N ASP A 209 18.11 11.57 -2.47
CA ASP A 209 18.19 12.76 -1.65
C ASP A 209 16.78 13.27 -1.26
N SER A 210 16.72 14.07 -0.21
CA SER A 210 15.47 14.60 0.32
C SER A 210 14.75 15.50 -0.70
N ARG A 211 15.49 16.19 -1.61
CA ARG A 211 14.93 17.08 -2.61
C ARG A 211 14.23 16.30 -3.72
N ALA A 212 14.89 15.30 -4.29
CA ALA A 212 14.25 14.40 -5.29
C ALA A 212 13.02 13.70 -4.72
N GLY A 213 13.03 13.39 -3.42
CA GLY A 213 11.88 12.87 -2.69
C GLY A 213 10.71 13.85 -2.63
N HIS A 214 10.99 15.09 -2.32
CA HIS A 214 9.97 16.14 -2.29
C HIS A 214 9.38 16.40 -3.67
N ASP A 215 10.20 16.49 -4.71
CA ASP A 215 9.75 16.73 -6.08
C ASP A 215 8.85 15.60 -6.58
N ALA A 216 9.20 14.35 -6.30
CA ALA A 216 8.38 13.20 -6.65
C ALA A 216 7.04 13.18 -5.92
N VAL A 217 7.04 13.49 -4.61
CA VAL A 217 5.81 13.61 -3.81
C VAL A 217 4.93 14.72 -4.36
N ALA A 218 5.50 15.89 -4.69
CA ALA A 218 4.77 17.02 -5.26
C ALA A 218 4.08 16.68 -6.60
N LEU A 219 4.74 15.91 -7.47
CA LEU A 219 4.13 15.45 -8.72
C LEU A 219 2.94 14.51 -8.49
N VAL A 220 3.05 13.60 -7.51
CA VAL A 220 1.94 12.72 -7.15
C VAL A 220 0.80 13.49 -6.49
N GLU A 221 1.11 14.50 -5.66
CA GLU A 221 0.13 15.38 -5.02
C GLU A 221 -0.65 16.21 -6.05
N GLU A 222 0.04 16.85 -6.99
CA GLU A 222 -0.59 17.59 -8.08
C GLU A 222 -1.55 16.71 -8.89
N ARG A 223 -1.16 15.45 -9.10
CA ARG A 223 -1.98 14.49 -9.83
C ARG A 223 -3.28 14.14 -9.08
N VAL A 224 -3.21 13.86 -7.79
CA VAL A 224 -4.41 13.54 -6.99
C VAL A 224 -5.26 14.78 -6.75
N ARG A 225 -4.66 15.97 -6.64
CA ARG A 225 -5.38 17.24 -6.59
C ARG A 225 -6.25 17.47 -7.81
N LYS A 226 -5.79 17.04 -8.99
CA LYS A 226 -6.54 17.09 -10.26
C LYS A 226 -7.57 15.96 -10.42
N GLY A 227 -7.79 15.13 -9.41
CA GLY A 227 -8.72 14.00 -9.47
C GLY A 227 -8.28 12.89 -10.42
N LEU A 228 -6.96 12.76 -10.67
CA LEU A 228 -6.39 11.66 -11.44
C LEU A 228 -5.94 10.54 -10.48
N PRO A 229 -5.95 9.26 -10.93
CA PRO A 229 -5.42 8.16 -10.14
C PRO A 229 -3.96 8.38 -9.75
N PRO A 230 -3.53 8.07 -8.51
CA PRO A 230 -2.15 8.24 -8.09
C PRO A 230 -1.22 7.34 -8.90
N GLN A 231 0.00 7.80 -9.12
CA GLN A 231 1.11 7.00 -9.64
C GLN A 231 1.97 6.50 -8.49
N SER A 232 2.68 5.38 -8.71
CA SER A 232 3.65 4.89 -7.74
C SER A 232 4.84 5.86 -7.67
N VAL A 233 5.33 6.14 -6.46
CA VAL A 233 6.49 7.01 -6.24
C VAL A 233 7.69 6.52 -7.06
N VAL A 234 7.93 5.22 -7.13
CA VAL A 234 9.03 4.62 -7.91
C VAL A 234 8.93 4.92 -9.41
N SER A 235 7.72 5.01 -9.96
CA SER A 235 7.55 5.38 -11.37
C SER A 235 7.99 6.83 -11.67
N VAL A 236 8.14 7.63 -10.63
CA VAL A 236 8.56 9.04 -10.72
C VAL A 236 10.04 9.20 -10.30
N THR A 237 10.49 8.41 -9.32
CA THR A 237 11.84 8.52 -8.74
C THR A 237 12.88 7.64 -9.43
N GLY A 238 12.47 6.61 -10.17
CA GLY A 238 13.35 5.61 -10.74
C GLY A 238 13.82 4.55 -9.74
N LEU A 239 14.62 3.62 -10.25
CA LEU A 239 15.25 2.53 -9.50
C LEU A 239 16.67 2.93 -9.09
N ILE A 240 17.08 2.57 -7.87
CA ILE A 240 18.43 2.85 -7.38
C ILE A 240 19.30 1.61 -7.59
N TRP A 241 20.49 1.81 -8.16
CA TRP A 241 21.50 0.77 -8.27
C TRP A 241 22.03 0.39 -6.89
N THR A 242 21.92 -0.89 -6.57
CA THR A 242 22.57 -1.49 -5.39
C THR A 242 23.66 -2.49 -5.84
N PRO A 243 24.60 -2.87 -4.98
CA PRO A 243 25.55 -3.93 -5.31
C PRO A 243 24.88 -5.24 -5.75
N ALA A 244 23.76 -5.62 -5.11
CA ALA A 244 22.99 -6.80 -5.48
C ALA A 244 22.39 -6.69 -6.90
N LEU A 245 21.79 -5.55 -7.24
CA LEU A 245 21.23 -5.31 -8.58
C LEU A 245 22.30 -5.22 -9.66
N ARG A 246 23.48 -4.68 -9.37
CA ARG A 246 24.63 -4.72 -10.30
C ARG A 246 25.10 -6.16 -10.54
N ALA A 247 25.13 -7.00 -9.50
CA ALA A 247 25.45 -8.42 -9.65
C ALA A 247 24.33 -9.16 -10.44
N ALA A 248 23.06 -8.81 -10.25
CA ALA A 248 21.96 -9.36 -11.04
C ALA A 248 22.06 -8.99 -12.53
N ALA A 249 22.42 -7.72 -12.81
CA ALA A 249 22.66 -7.26 -14.17
C ALA A 249 23.84 -8.01 -14.84
N ALA A 250 24.93 -8.21 -14.10
CA ALA A 250 26.09 -8.97 -14.60
C ALA A 250 25.74 -10.43 -14.92
N ARG A 251 24.67 -11.01 -14.31
CA ARG A 251 24.13 -12.34 -14.64
C ARG A 251 23.09 -12.31 -15.78
N GLY A 252 22.82 -11.15 -16.37
CA GLY A 252 21.79 -10.99 -17.41
C GLY A 252 20.35 -10.99 -16.89
N ALA A 253 20.14 -11.01 -15.57
CA ALA A 253 18.79 -11.04 -15.00
C ALA A 253 18.01 -9.72 -15.20
N LEU A 254 18.74 -8.63 -15.44
CA LEU A 254 18.16 -7.32 -15.70
C LEU A 254 18.23 -6.91 -17.19
N ASP A 255 18.39 -7.88 -18.09
CA ASP A 255 18.28 -7.66 -19.52
C ASP A 255 16.81 -7.47 -19.91
N ARG A 256 16.38 -6.22 -19.85
CA ARG A 256 14.99 -5.83 -20.09
C ARG A 256 14.54 -6.09 -21.51
N GLN A 257 13.35 -6.66 -21.66
CA GLN A 257 12.65 -6.79 -22.93
C GLN A 257 11.37 -5.93 -22.96
N PRO A 258 10.97 -5.40 -24.15
CA PRO A 258 9.66 -4.79 -24.31
C PRO A 258 8.57 -5.84 -24.08
N MET A 259 7.35 -5.38 -23.72
CA MET A 259 6.25 -6.31 -23.44
C MET A 259 5.96 -7.24 -24.61
N PHE A 260 5.65 -8.48 -24.29
CA PHE A 260 5.08 -9.45 -25.22
C PHE A 260 3.65 -9.05 -25.63
N THR A 261 3.20 -9.55 -26.77
CA THR A 261 1.91 -9.21 -27.38
C THR A 261 0.81 -10.19 -26.99
N ALA A 262 1.16 -11.43 -26.71
CA ALA A 262 0.22 -12.47 -26.31
C ALA A 262 0.87 -13.50 -25.37
N ILE A 263 0.03 -14.21 -24.66
CA ILE A 263 0.39 -15.38 -23.86
C ILE A 263 -0.15 -16.60 -24.61
N GLU A 264 0.69 -17.63 -24.71
CA GLU A 264 0.36 -18.90 -25.37
C GLU A 264 0.40 -20.04 -24.32
N PRO A 265 -0.06 -21.24 -24.67
CA PRO A 265 -0.13 -22.33 -23.71
C PRO A 265 1.17 -22.65 -22.98
N ASP A 266 2.33 -22.49 -23.61
CA ASP A 266 3.63 -22.83 -23.03
C ASP A 266 4.62 -21.65 -22.97
N GLY A 267 4.14 -20.40 -23.11
CA GLY A 267 5.04 -19.25 -23.08
C GLY A 267 4.38 -17.95 -23.53
N VAL A 268 5.20 -17.06 -24.08
CA VAL A 268 4.76 -15.73 -24.51
C VAL A 268 5.22 -15.44 -25.96
N ARG A 269 4.42 -14.67 -26.71
CA ARG A 269 4.72 -14.20 -28.05
C ARG A 269 5.25 -12.77 -27.99
N LEU A 270 6.49 -12.60 -28.47
CA LEU A 270 7.15 -11.28 -28.52
C LEU A 270 6.61 -10.42 -29.67
N ALA A 271 6.87 -9.12 -29.61
CA ALA A 271 6.41 -8.17 -30.63
C ALA A 271 7.05 -8.43 -32.02
N ASP A 272 8.24 -9.04 -32.07
CA ASP A 272 8.93 -9.44 -33.30
C ASP A 272 8.48 -10.83 -33.82
N GLY A 273 7.47 -11.43 -33.24
CA GLY A 273 6.92 -12.74 -33.60
C GLY A 273 7.63 -13.95 -33.01
N ARG A 274 8.78 -13.78 -32.32
CA ARG A 274 9.45 -14.90 -31.64
C ARG A 274 8.61 -15.44 -30.50
N PHE A 275 8.71 -16.73 -30.28
CA PHE A 275 8.13 -17.41 -29.13
C PHE A 275 9.19 -17.59 -28.05
N LEU A 276 8.85 -17.25 -26.82
CA LEU A 276 9.65 -17.52 -25.63
C LEU A 276 8.90 -18.51 -24.73
N LYS A 277 9.48 -19.68 -24.56
CA LYS A 277 8.94 -20.68 -23.63
C LYS A 277 9.02 -20.16 -22.20
N ALA A 278 7.96 -20.36 -21.43
CA ALA A 278 7.89 -19.98 -20.02
C ALA A 278 7.11 -21.04 -19.24
N ASP A 279 7.57 -21.36 -18.04
CA ASP A 279 6.87 -22.25 -17.12
C ASP A 279 6.09 -21.46 -16.07
N VAL A 280 6.53 -20.23 -15.81
CA VAL A 280 5.92 -19.33 -14.81
C VAL A 280 5.87 -17.90 -15.35
N ILE A 281 4.76 -17.21 -15.09
CA ILE A 281 4.63 -15.76 -15.27
C ILE A 281 4.40 -15.13 -13.89
N LEU A 282 5.37 -14.33 -13.43
CA LEU A 282 5.30 -13.57 -12.17
C LEU A 282 4.93 -12.12 -12.45
N TRP A 283 3.75 -11.72 -12.02
CA TRP A 283 3.21 -10.39 -12.18
C TRP A 283 3.67 -9.49 -11.02
N ALA A 284 4.72 -8.70 -11.24
CA ALA A 284 5.19 -7.64 -10.33
C ALA A 284 4.64 -6.28 -10.76
N THR A 285 3.35 -6.23 -11.06
CA THR A 285 2.64 -5.14 -11.71
C THR A 285 2.02 -4.14 -10.74
N GLY A 286 2.33 -4.29 -9.44
CA GLY A 286 1.90 -3.40 -8.38
C GLY A 286 0.47 -3.65 -7.91
N PHE A 287 -0.05 -2.68 -7.18
CA PHE A 287 -1.32 -2.78 -6.46
C PHE A 287 -2.17 -1.54 -6.70
N ARG A 288 -3.46 -1.65 -6.49
CA ARG A 288 -4.40 -0.53 -6.48
C ARG A 288 -4.87 -0.24 -5.05
N ALA A 289 -5.28 0.99 -4.78
CA ALA A 289 -5.84 1.33 -3.48
C ALA A 289 -7.15 0.59 -3.22
N GLU A 290 -7.31 0.08 -1.99
CA GLU A 290 -8.56 -0.55 -1.54
C GLU A 290 -9.55 0.52 -1.12
N LEU A 291 -10.50 0.83 -1.97
CA LEU A 291 -11.46 1.92 -1.80
C LEU A 291 -12.90 1.50 -2.13
N GLU A 292 -13.18 0.21 -2.35
CA GLU A 292 -14.51 -0.23 -2.79
C GLU A 292 -15.59 0.02 -1.74
N HIS A 293 -15.25 -0.09 -0.46
CA HIS A 293 -16.16 0.23 0.64
C HIS A 293 -16.58 1.70 0.68
N LEU A 294 -15.85 2.60 -0.01
CA LEU A 294 -16.20 4.01 -0.16
C LEU A 294 -17.08 4.28 -1.40
N ALA A 295 -17.40 3.26 -2.23
CA ALA A 295 -18.19 3.43 -3.46
C ALA A 295 -19.54 4.12 -3.26
N PRO A 296 -20.29 3.88 -2.17
CA PRO A 296 -21.58 4.56 -1.94
C PRO A 296 -21.48 6.09 -1.80
N LEU A 297 -20.28 6.62 -1.55
CA LEU A 297 -20.06 8.07 -1.45
C LEU A 297 -19.81 8.75 -2.80
N HIS A 298 -19.64 7.98 -3.88
CA HIS A 298 -19.41 8.48 -5.25
C HIS A 298 -18.24 9.49 -5.36
N LEU A 299 -17.11 9.18 -4.74
CA LEU A 299 -15.97 10.10 -4.60
C LEU A 299 -15.13 10.29 -5.89
N ARG A 300 -15.27 9.39 -6.88
CA ARG A 300 -14.47 9.44 -8.10
C ARG A 300 -15.00 10.49 -9.06
N GLY A 301 -14.09 11.33 -9.54
CA GLY A 301 -14.38 12.31 -10.58
C GLY A 301 -14.22 11.76 -12.00
N PRO A 302 -14.49 12.60 -13.02
CA PRO A 302 -14.38 12.21 -14.44
C PRO A 302 -12.98 11.68 -14.84
N GLY A 303 -11.92 12.09 -14.14
CA GLY A 303 -10.55 11.58 -14.35
C GLY A 303 -10.30 10.17 -13.80
N GLY A 304 -11.32 9.52 -13.20
CA GLY A 304 -11.24 8.17 -12.62
C GLY A 304 -10.52 8.09 -11.28
N GLY A 305 -9.94 9.19 -10.79
CA GLY A 305 -9.35 9.31 -9.45
C GLY A 305 -10.26 10.05 -8.47
N ILE A 306 -9.79 10.18 -7.24
CA ILE A 306 -10.44 10.95 -6.18
C ILE A 306 -9.67 12.26 -6.02
N ALA A 307 -10.36 13.39 -6.15
CA ALA A 307 -9.76 14.71 -5.95
C ALA A 307 -9.49 14.93 -4.45
N MET A 308 -8.26 15.30 -4.13
CA MET A 308 -7.77 15.45 -2.77
C MET A 308 -7.31 16.88 -2.49
N ASP A 309 -7.53 17.34 -1.26
CA ASP A 309 -6.90 18.51 -0.67
C ASP A 309 -6.12 18.03 0.57
N GLY A 310 -4.81 17.86 0.42
CA GLY A 310 -4.00 17.15 1.39
C GLY A 310 -4.47 15.71 1.59
N THR A 311 -4.96 15.39 2.79
CA THR A 311 -5.55 14.07 3.10
C THR A 311 -7.07 14.04 2.91
N ARG A 312 -7.72 15.21 2.78
CA ARG A 312 -9.16 15.36 2.71
C ARG A 312 -9.67 15.08 1.29
N VAL A 313 -10.75 14.35 1.18
CA VAL A 313 -11.46 14.18 -0.09
C VAL A 313 -12.27 15.44 -0.40
N ALA A 314 -12.05 16.04 -1.57
CA ALA A 314 -12.68 17.30 -1.94
C ALA A 314 -14.22 17.20 -2.01
N ALA A 315 -14.76 16.08 -2.50
CA ALA A 315 -16.20 15.84 -2.63
C ALA A 315 -16.88 15.45 -1.31
N GLU A 316 -16.12 15.02 -0.29
CA GLU A 316 -16.65 14.57 1.01
C GLU A 316 -15.63 14.91 2.11
N PRO A 317 -15.67 16.13 2.67
CA PRO A 317 -14.67 16.62 3.62
C PRO A 317 -14.56 15.81 4.92
N ARG A 318 -15.53 14.98 5.24
CA ARG A 318 -15.54 14.06 6.40
C ARG A 318 -14.70 12.80 6.15
N VAL A 319 -14.22 12.57 4.92
CA VAL A 319 -13.41 11.42 4.54
C VAL A 319 -11.98 11.85 4.24
N HIS A 320 -11.04 11.18 4.90
CA HIS A 320 -9.60 11.36 4.69
C HIS A 320 -8.99 10.06 4.15
N LEU A 321 -8.10 10.17 3.15
CA LEU A 321 -7.33 9.06 2.64
C LEU A 321 -5.88 9.20 3.09
N VAL A 322 -5.38 8.25 3.88
CA VAL A 322 -4.00 8.20 4.36
C VAL A 322 -3.33 6.92 3.84
N GLY A 323 -2.02 6.96 3.61
CA GLY A 323 -1.34 5.90 2.87
C GLY A 323 -1.74 5.83 1.39
N TYR A 324 -2.32 6.91 0.85
CA TYR A 324 -2.82 7.06 -0.51
C TYR A 324 -2.05 8.16 -1.24
N GLY A 325 -1.71 7.93 -2.52
CA GLY A 325 -0.99 8.92 -3.34
C GLY A 325 0.33 9.37 -2.70
N PRO A 326 0.48 10.69 -2.42
CA PRO A 326 1.71 11.25 -1.86
C PRO A 326 2.06 10.71 -0.47
N SER A 327 1.10 10.15 0.26
CA SER A 327 1.29 9.60 1.60
C SER A 327 1.55 8.09 1.63
N SER A 328 1.86 7.46 0.51
CA SER A 328 2.07 6.00 0.42
C SER A 328 3.43 5.50 0.96
N SER A 329 4.37 6.39 1.31
CA SER A 329 5.59 6.03 2.05
C SER A 329 5.36 6.00 3.57
N THR A 330 6.24 5.35 4.34
CA THR A 330 6.10 5.29 5.80
C THR A 330 6.18 6.67 6.46
N ILE A 331 7.09 7.54 6.02
CA ILE A 331 7.15 8.95 6.45
C ILE A 331 5.88 9.70 6.04
N GLY A 332 5.45 9.53 4.80
CA GLY A 332 4.25 10.16 4.27
C GLY A 332 2.99 9.74 5.02
N ALA A 333 2.88 8.45 5.36
CA ALA A 333 1.80 7.89 6.15
C ALA A 333 1.70 8.53 7.54
N ASN A 334 2.84 8.69 8.24
CA ASN A 334 2.88 9.31 9.57
C ASN A 334 2.46 10.79 9.51
N ARG A 335 2.97 11.54 8.53
CA ARG A 335 2.58 12.96 8.33
C ARG A 335 1.10 13.09 7.99
N ALA A 336 0.59 12.21 7.14
CA ALA A 336 -0.81 12.19 6.73
C ALA A 336 -1.75 11.85 7.90
N GLY A 337 -1.40 10.89 8.76
CA GLY A 337 -2.16 10.58 9.97
C GLY A 337 -2.34 11.82 10.86
N ARG A 338 -1.24 12.55 11.13
CA ARG A 338 -1.29 13.80 11.89
C ARG A 338 -2.13 14.88 11.20
N ALA A 339 -1.95 15.04 9.88
CA ALA A 339 -2.67 16.06 9.11
C ALA A 339 -4.17 15.79 9.04
N ALA A 340 -4.57 14.53 8.87
CA ALA A 340 -5.97 14.11 8.85
C ALA A 340 -6.66 14.45 10.18
N VAL A 341 -6.02 14.12 11.30
CA VAL A 341 -6.57 14.43 12.64
C VAL A 341 -6.67 15.94 12.86
N ALA A 342 -5.66 16.71 12.45
CA ALA A 342 -5.72 18.18 12.54
C ALA A 342 -6.86 18.77 11.72
N ALA A 343 -7.14 18.23 10.53
CA ALA A 343 -8.26 18.68 9.70
C ALA A 343 -9.62 18.24 10.27
N ILE A 344 -9.72 17.04 10.84
CA ILE A 344 -10.96 16.55 11.47
C ILE A 344 -11.36 17.41 12.66
N LEU A 345 -10.42 17.93 13.44
CA LEU A 345 -10.70 18.85 14.55
C LEU A 345 -11.37 20.17 14.11
N GLN A 346 -11.32 20.50 12.82
CA GLN A 346 -11.99 21.67 12.26
C GLN A 346 -13.43 21.37 11.80
N LEU A 347 -13.85 20.10 11.82
CA LEU A 347 -15.21 19.73 11.41
C LEU A 347 -16.23 20.11 12.52
N PRO A 348 -17.42 20.60 12.13
CA PRO A 348 -18.48 20.90 13.09
C PRO A 348 -18.87 19.67 13.91
N GLY A 349 -18.97 19.84 15.24
CA GLY A 349 -19.39 18.80 16.17
C GLY A 349 -18.38 17.68 16.39
N VAL A 350 -17.12 17.87 16.01
CA VAL A 350 -15.97 17.09 16.47
C VAL A 350 -15.25 17.92 17.52
N ALA A 351 -15.34 17.50 18.76
CA ALA A 351 -14.64 18.15 19.88
C ALA A 351 -13.83 17.08 20.63
N PRO A 352 -12.68 17.42 21.22
CA PRO A 352 -12.00 16.55 22.19
C PRO A 352 -12.92 16.20 23.34
N ALA A 353 -12.78 15.02 23.93
CA ALA A 353 -13.39 14.73 25.22
C ALA A 353 -12.91 15.76 26.28
N ALA A 354 -13.76 16.11 27.23
CA ALA A 354 -13.56 17.26 28.12
C ALA A 354 -12.31 17.22 29.02
N GLU A 355 -11.56 16.13 29.06
CA GLU A 355 -10.28 16.03 29.78
C GLU A 355 -9.22 15.32 28.93
N PRO A 356 -8.04 15.93 28.72
CA PRO A 356 -6.92 15.22 28.12
C PRO A 356 -6.39 14.19 29.14
N VAL A 357 -6.19 12.95 28.68
CA VAL A 357 -5.47 11.93 29.44
C VAL A 357 -4.04 12.43 29.66
N THR A 358 -3.72 12.85 30.86
CA THR A 358 -2.36 13.18 31.29
C THR A 358 -1.61 11.87 31.54
N TRP A 359 -0.70 11.54 30.67
CA TRP A 359 0.28 10.50 30.93
C TRP A 359 1.42 11.11 31.75
N GLY A 360 1.64 10.57 32.95
CA GLY A 360 2.77 10.87 33.83
C GLY A 360 4.05 10.20 33.33
#